data_89e5009cd335629b10c1c4fc0677054e
#
_entry.id   89e5009cd335629b10c1c4fc0677054e
#
_cell.length_a   1.000
_cell.length_b   1.000
_cell.length_c   1.000
_cell.angle_alpha   90.00
_cell.angle_beta   90.00
_cell.angle_gamma   90.00
#
_symmetry.space_group_name_H-M   'P 1'
#
loop_
_entity.id
_entity.type
_entity.pdbx_description
1 polymer ?
#
loop_
_entity_poly.entity_id
_entity_poly.type
_entity_poly.pdbx_seq_one_letter_code
_entity_poly.pdbx_strand_id
1 'polypeptide(L)'
;MSNHIGDNRKFSDIDEITALLTGINGKTFREIDKTGRGEKAGNKGSLGSIIEESVFGYSINSDKQPDIMVADEFYELKVTPIRSNKKKKIVAKERLVVDIINYLTLCNEVFDNSSFWQKARQMIIIYYLDNRTDKANQSRLDCTIYGSFVLKYEPGELETIRKDWEYIKNKVASGYADRLSESDTNYLAACTKGETAAKSLRDAPAPSGSESKYIRAKQRAFSYKPSYMTIVAQRVLGDGSFFERLPISINENLNDYVQNKIGQYVGSKISDLANKFNVELKTHYSFNSQLALKMLGVKKNRIEEIEQFAAASVTQLKTTVLYDDGKPEQNMSFPALKEDDWAELADPNMQWHDSRLYKFFENNKFYFVVFKSNGKNRKSTCYKDDVLVGGFLWNMPEEDIEKYVAPAWNKVHEIMISGKSTGYGTDGNQLPKMSFNHVFHMRPHGKNGNDVITLPNGETITKQCWWLDRLYIAKIVAENIS
;
A
#
# COMPACT_ATOMS: atom_id res chain seq x y z
N MET A 1 -35.09 -3.68 -22.59
CA MET A 1 -34.98 -3.09 -21.25
C MET A 1 -35.93 -3.86 -20.37
N SER A 2 -35.47 -4.89 -19.68
CA SER A 2 -36.31 -5.71 -18.82
C SER A 2 -36.47 -5.05 -17.47
N ASN A 3 -37.70 -4.80 -17.10
CA ASN A 3 -38.14 -4.24 -15.82
C ASN A 3 -37.82 -5.17 -14.64
N HIS A 4 -36.56 -5.18 -14.17
CA HIS A 4 -36.21 -5.85 -12.91
C HIS A 4 -36.08 -4.87 -11.74
N ILE A 5 -36.49 -3.62 -11.92
CA ILE A 5 -36.57 -2.62 -10.84
C ILE A 5 -37.84 -2.84 -9.97
N GLY A 6 -38.69 -3.80 -10.32
CA GLY A 6 -40.04 -3.94 -9.73
C GLY A 6 -40.13 -4.47 -8.30
N ASP A 7 -39.10 -5.20 -7.82
CA ASP A 7 -39.17 -5.90 -6.53
C ASP A 7 -38.22 -5.34 -5.46
N ASN A 8 -37.36 -4.38 -5.78
CA ASN A 8 -36.42 -3.82 -4.80
C ASN A 8 -37.08 -2.66 -4.04
N ARG A 9 -37.14 -2.78 -2.72
CA ARG A 9 -37.62 -1.73 -1.84
C ARG A 9 -36.80 -0.44 -2.05
N LYS A 10 -37.49 0.63 -2.43
CA LYS A 10 -36.88 1.96 -2.51
C LYS A 10 -36.94 2.59 -1.12
N PHE A 11 -35.80 3.02 -0.61
CA PHE A 11 -35.67 3.77 0.64
C PHE A 11 -35.94 5.26 0.38
N SER A 12 -36.62 5.91 1.30
CA SER A 12 -36.97 7.34 1.18
C SER A 12 -35.77 8.25 1.40
N ASP A 13 -34.91 7.87 2.35
CA ASP A 13 -33.72 8.61 2.72
C ASP A 13 -32.64 7.68 3.31
N ILE A 14 -31.44 8.24 3.53
CA ILE A 14 -30.29 7.49 4.07
C ILE A 14 -30.46 7.15 5.56
N ASP A 15 -31.30 7.89 6.29
CA ASP A 15 -31.52 7.66 7.71
C ASP A 15 -32.32 6.37 7.93
N GLU A 16 -33.22 6.01 7.01
CA GLU A 16 -33.94 4.73 7.03
C GLU A 16 -32.95 3.55 6.94
N ILE A 17 -31.98 3.63 6.02
CA ILE A 17 -30.90 2.62 5.90
C ILE A 17 -30.05 2.60 7.15
N THR A 18 -29.65 3.76 7.65
CA THR A 18 -28.81 3.87 8.84
C THR A 18 -29.48 3.27 10.06
N ALA A 19 -30.80 3.45 10.22
CA ALA A 19 -31.56 2.84 11.31
C ALA A 19 -31.59 1.31 11.20
N LEU A 20 -31.81 0.75 9.99
CA LEU A 20 -31.80 -0.70 9.75
C LEU A 20 -30.40 -1.29 10.07
N LEU A 21 -29.35 -0.65 9.61
CA LEU A 21 -27.97 -1.11 9.83
C LEU A 21 -27.56 -0.98 11.30
N THR A 22 -27.98 0.06 11.99
CA THR A 22 -27.77 0.20 13.44
C THR A 22 -28.43 -0.95 14.21
N GLY A 23 -29.61 -1.40 13.77
CA GLY A 23 -30.34 -2.51 14.37
C GLY A 23 -29.67 -3.89 14.25
N ILE A 24 -28.66 -4.02 13.39
CA ILE A 24 -27.89 -5.26 13.23
C ILE A 24 -26.47 -5.20 13.85
N ASN A 25 -26.04 -4.06 14.34
CA ASN A 25 -24.76 -3.94 15.01
C ASN A 25 -24.70 -4.86 16.24
N GLY A 26 -23.58 -5.53 16.42
CA GLY A 26 -23.37 -6.50 17.50
C GLY A 26 -23.95 -7.89 17.24
N LYS A 27 -24.74 -8.08 16.17
CA LYS A 27 -25.27 -9.40 15.77
C LYS A 27 -24.28 -10.10 14.85
N THR A 28 -24.35 -11.42 14.83
CA THR A 28 -23.64 -12.25 13.85
C THR A 28 -24.41 -12.33 12.54
N PHE A 29 -23.72 -12.68 11.44
CA PHE A 29 -24.42 -12.93 10.18
C PHE A 29 -25.42 -14.09 10.29
N ARG A 30 -25.13 -15.09 11.12
CA ARG A 30 -26.04 -16.21 11.38
C ARG A 30 -27.36 -15.75 12.01
N GLU A 31 -27.30 -14.82 12.97
CA GLU A 31 -28.50 -14.29 13.65
C GLU A 31 -29.39 -13.45 12.73
N ILE A 32 -28.82 -12.81 11.72
CA ILE A 32 -29.58 -11.96 10.79
C ILE A 32 -30.00 -12.67 9.49
N ASP A 33 -29.42 -13.83 9.17
CA ASP A 33 -29.73 -14.59 7.95
C ASP A 33 -31.09 -15.26 8.03
N LYS A 34 -32.12 -14.58 7.52
CA LYS A 34 -33.52 -15.08 7.48
C LYS A 34 -33.76 -16.05 6.32
N THR A 35 -32.86 -16.10 5.33
CA THR A 35 -33.06 -16.86 4.07
C THR A 35 -32.23 -18.14 4.01
N GLY A 36 -31.35 -18.38 5.01
CA GLY A 36 -30.39 -19.48 5.01
C GLY A 36 -29.35 -19.39 3.88
N ARG A 37 -29.13 -18.18 3.37
CA ARG A 37 -28.18 -17.93 2.26
C ARG A 37 -26.76 -18.30 2.64
N GLY A 38 -26.38 -18.07 3.87
CA GLY A 38 -25.03 -18.30 4.36
C GLY A 38 -24.62 -19.76 4.39
N GLU A 39 -25.55 -20.68 4.52
CA GLU A 39 -25.29 -22.13 4.57
C GLU A 39 -25.14 -22.75 3.16
N LYS A 40 -25.44 -22.03 2.08
CA LYS A 40 -25.26 -22.52 0.70
C LYS A 40 -23.79 -22.53 0.32
N ALA A 41 -23.25 -23.73 0.08
CA ALA A 41 -21.85 -23.95 -0.24
C ALA A 41 -21.38 -23.17 -1.49
N GLY A 42 -20.14 -22.64 -1.44
CA GLY A 42 -19.45 -22.10 -2.61
C GLY A 42 -19.60 -20.61 -2.89
N ASN A 43 -20.39 -19.86 -2.12
CA ASN A 43 -20.63 -18.44 -2.39
C ASN A 43 -19.68 -17.52 -1.57
N LYS A 44 -18.61 -17.03 -2.18
CA LYS A 44 -17.67 -16.07 -1.53
C LYS A 44 -18.33 -14.72 -1.21
N GLY A 45 -19.41 -14.35 -1.90
CA GLY A 45 -20.19 -13.12 -1.70
C GLY A 45 -21.37 -13.24 -0.73
N SER A 46 -21.54 -14.37 -0.04
CA SER A 46 -22.72 -14.69 0.77
C SER A 46 -23.08 -13.64 1.84
N LEU A 47 -22.08 -12.99 2.46
CA LEU A 47 -22.32 -12.01 3.53
C LEU A 47 -23.02 -10.74 3.01
N GLY A 48 -22.62 -10.23 1.84
CA GLY A 48 -23.31 -9.11 1.17
C GLY A 48 -24.74 -9.49 0.85
N SER A 49 -24.92 -10.65 0.25
CA SER A 49 -26.25 -11.17 -0.11
C SER A 49 -27.18 -11.38 1.10
N ILE A 50 -26.64 -11.76 2.27
CA ILE A 50 -27.44 -11.82 3.51
C ILE A 50 -27.98 -10.43 3.88
N ILE A 51 -27.14 -9.39 3.77
CA ILE A 51 -27.57 -8.01 4.06
C ILE A 51 -28.64 -7.57 3.06
N GLU A 52 -28.42 -7.79 1.76
CA GLU A 52 -29.37 -7.41 0.70
C GLU A 52 -30.71 -8.09 0.91
N GLU A 53 -30.75 -9.42 1.10
CA GLU A 53 -32.01 -10.20 1.23
C GLU A 53 -32.64 -10.05 2.61
N SER A 54 -31.87 -10.25 3.68
CA SER A 54 -32.43 -10.40 5.04
C SER A 54 -32.64 -9.07 5.76
N VAL A 55 -31.86 -8.04 5.42
CA VAL A 55 -31.92 -6.71 6.07
C VAL A 55 -32.67 -5.72 5.19
N PHE A 56 -32.33 -5.64 3.89
CA PHE A 56 -32.96 -4.69 2.98
C PHE A 56 -34.22 -5.26 2.25
N GLY A 57 -34.36 -6.57 2.21
CA GLY A 57 -35.47 -7.23 1.53
C GLY A 57 -35.37 -7.21 0.00
N TYR A 58 -34.16 -7.12 -0.53
CA TYR A 58 -33.88 -7.12 -1.97
C TYR A 58 -33.73 -8.54 -2.50
N SER A 59 -34.17 -8.75 -3.76
CA SER A 59 -33.79 -9.95 -4.50
C SER A 59 -32.39 -9.80 -5.08
N ILE A 60 -31.55 -10.83 -4.93
CA ILE A 60 -30.21 -10.81 -5.50
C ILE A 60 -30.27 -10.81 -7.01
N ASN A 61 -29.59 -9.88 -7.62
CA ASN A 61 -29.38 -9.82 -9.06
C ASN A 61 -27.89 -9.82 -9.40
N SER A 62 -27.56 -10.02 -10.67
CA SER A 62 -26.20 -9.97 -11.21
C SER A 62 -25.93 -8.69 -12.00
N ASP A 63 -26.71 -7.66 -11.77
CA ASP A 63 -26.59 -6.40 -12.47
C ASP A 63 -25.30 -5.67 -12.14
N LYS A 64 -24.80 -4.89 -13.08
CA LYS A 64 -23.58 -4.10 -12.92
C LYS A 64 -23.83 -2.75 -12.25
N GLN A 65 -25.08 -2.42 -11.95
CA GLN A 65 -25.45 -1.20 -11.26
C GLN A 65 -25.20 -1.31 -9.75
N PRO A 66 -25.03 -0.19 -9.03
CA PRO A 66 -24.93 -0.20 -7.57
C PRO A 66 -26.15 -0.85 -6.90
N ASP A 67 -25.95 -1.42 -5.72
CA ASP A 67 -26.83 -2.43 -5.11
C ASP A 67 -28.14 -1.86 -4.51
N ILE A 68 -28.15 -0.59 -4.09
CA ILE A 68 -29.24 -0.02 -3.29
C ILE A 68 -29.70 1.30 -3.90
N MET A 69 -31.01 1.52 -3.93
CA MET A 69 -31.61 2.80 -4.33
C MET A 69 -32.17 3.53 -3.10
N VAL A 70 -31.70 4.75 -2.87
CA VAL A 70 -32.16 5.65 -1.81
C VAL A 70 -32.64 6.93 -2.45
N ALA A 71 -33.90 7.30 -2.27
CA ALA A 71 -34.55 8.33 -3.05
C ALA A 71 -34.38 8.06 -4.56
N ASP A 72 -33.62 8.86 -5.28
CA ASP A 72 -33.30 8.66 -6.71
C ASP A 72 -31.82 8.42 -6.96
N GLU A 73 -31.05 8.09 -5.89
CA GLU A 73 -29.63 7.86 -5.96
C GLU A 73 -29.25 6.42 -5.66
N PHE A 74 -28.23 5.91 -6.38
CA PHE A 74 -27.73 4.56 -6.19
C PHE A 74 -26.52 4.53 -5.25
N TYR A 75 -26.53 3.55 -4.33
CA TYR A 75 -25.45 3.27 -3.39
C TYR A 75 -24.91 1.87 -3.61
N GLU A 76 -23.59 1.75 -3.67
CA GLU A 76 -22.89 0.46 -3.65
C GLU A 76 -22.79 -0.06 -2.22
N LEU A 77 -23.14 -1.34 -2.00
CA LEU A 77 -22.99 -2.00 -0.70
C LEU A 77 -21.69 -2.78 -0.63
N LYS A 78 -20.92 -2.57 0.42
CA LYS A 78 -19.70 -3.35 0.67
C LYS A 78 -19.68 -3.89 2.09
N VAL A 79 -19.51 -5.21 2.20
CA VAL A 79 -19.33 -5.92 3.46
C VAL A 79 -17.88 -6.39 3.55
N THR A 80 -17.12 -5.87 4.51
CA THR A 80 -15.67 -6.07 4.55
C THR A 80 -15.16 -6.37 5.97
N PRO A 81 -14.16 -7.28 6.11
CA PRO A 81 -13.63 -7.65 7.42
C PRO A 81 -12.66 -6.63 7.99
N ILE A 82 -12.79 -6.42 9.28
CA ILE A 82 -11.77 -5.82 10.14
C ILE A 82 -11.25 -6.85 11.15
N ARG A 83 -10.11 -6.57 11.75
CA ARG A 83 -9.56 -7.36 12.86
C ARG A 83 -8.93 -6.45 13.91
N SER A 84 -8.77 -6.93 15.13
CA SER A 84 -7.90 -6.31 16.12
C SER A 84 -6.46 -6.76 15.90
N ASN A 85 -5.53 -5.80 15.86
CA ASN A 85 -4.10 -6.11 15.85
C ASN A 85 -3.58 -6.39 17.28
N LYS A 86 -2.29 -6.75 17.43
CA LYS A 86 -1.64 -7.02 18.72
C LYS A 86 -1.73 -5.84 19.72
N LYS A 87 -1.94 -4.62 19.23
CA LYS A 87 -2.12 -3.40 20.03
C LYS A 87 -3.60 -3.07 20.29
N LYS A 88 -4.51 -4.00 20.03
CA LYS A 88 -5.97 -3.85 20.14
C LYS A 88 -6.58 -2.76 19.24
N LYS A 89 -5.84 -2.28 18.23
CA LYS A 89 -6.36 -1.34 17.24
C LYS A 89 -7.09 -2.05 16.13
N ILE A 90 -8.18 -1.45 15.66
CA ILE A 90 -8.92 -1.93 14.49
C ILE A 90 -8.08 -1.68 13.23
N VAL A 91 -7.96 -2.72 12.38
CA VAL A 91 -7.32 -2.64 11.07
C VAL A 91 -8.15 -3.38 10.04
N ALA A 92 -8.22 -2.87 8.83
CA ALA A 92 -8.81 -3.59 7.71
C ALA A 92 -8.02 -4.88 7.45
N LYS A 93 -8.74 -5.98 7.26
CA LYS A 93 -8.14 -7.31 7.02
C LYS A 93 -7.80 -7.52 5.56
N GLU A 94 -8.54 -6.87 4.66
CA GLU A 94 -8.47 -7.02 3.21
C GLU A 94 -8.58 -5.65 2.54
N ARG A 95 -8.23 -5.59 1.25
CA ARG A 95 -8.54 -4.47 0.36
C ARG A 95 -10.05 -4.43 0.08
N LEU A 96 -10.59 -3.25 -0.18
CA LEU A 96 -11.97 -3.11 -0.61
C LEU A 96 -12.03 -3.02 -2.13
N VAL A 97 -12.42 -4.10 -2.77
CA VAL A 97 -12.57 -4.14 -4.23
C VAL A 97 -13.84 -3.41 -4.65
N VAL A 98 -13.72 -2.49 -5.61
CA VAL A 98 -14.82 -1.66 -6.10
C VAL A 98 -15.29 -2.15 -7.46
N ASP A 99 -14.39 -2.18 -8.47
CA ASP A 99 -14.78 -2.50 -9.84
C ASP A 99 -13.67 -3.22 -10.60
N ILE A 100 -14.04 -4.08 -11.56
CA ILE A 100 -13.09 -4.79 -12.44
C ILE A 100 -12.61 -3.83 -13.52
N ILE A 101 -11.29 -3.77 -13.72
CA ILE A 101 -10.69 -2.95 -14.78
C ILE A 101 -10.88 -3.64 -16.13
N ASN A 102 -11.64 -2.99 -17.01
CA ASN A 102 -11.65 -3.34 -18.43
C ASN A 102 -10.61 -2.46 -19.16
N TYR A 103 -9.46 -3.03 -19.49
CA TYR A 103 -8.34 -2.28 -20.08
C TYR A 103 -8.69 -1.58 -21.40
N LEU A 104 -9.60 -2.15 -22.19
CA LEU A 104 -9.94 -1.62 -23.50
C LEU A 104 -10.90 -0.42 -23.41
N THR A 105 -11.82 -0.43 -22.43
CA THR A 105 -12.78 0.68 -22.25
C THR A 105 -12.22 1.77 -21.37
N LEU A 106 -11.38 1.44 -20.39
CA LEU A 106 -10.78 2.40 -19.45
C LEU A 106 -10.09 3.57 -20.16
N CYS A 107 -9.41 3.31 -21.29
CA CYS A 107 -8.69 4.34 -22.05
C CYS A 107 -9.58 5.52 -22.48
N ASN A 108 -10.88 5.29 -22.65
CA ASN A 108 -11.86 6.27 -23.09
C ASN A 108 -12.70 6.85 -21.95
N GLU A 109 -12.57 6.35 -20.73
CA GLU A 109 -13.32 6.84 -19.57
C GLU A 109 -12.77 8.18 -19.07
N VAL A 110 -13.63 8.99 -18.47
CA VAL A 110 -13.30 10.18 -17.68
C VAL A 110 -13.71 9.89 -16.25
N PHE A 111 -12.94 10.30 -15.26
CA PHE A 111 -13.14 9.94 -13.85
C PHE A 111 -14.59 10.09 -13.39
N ASP A 112 -15.18 11.28 -13.62
CA ASP A 112 -16.52 11.60 -13.11
C ASP A 112 -17.65 10.75 -13.71
N ASN A 113 -17.42 10.12 -14.87
CA ASN A 113 -18.35 9.24 -15.58
C ASN A 113 -17.82 7.79 -15.66
N SER A 114 -16.73 7.46 -14.97
CA SER A 114 -16.12 6.13 -15.01
C SER A 114 -16.96 5.09 -14.29
N SER A 115 -16.83 3.82 -14.72
CA SER A 115 -17.46 2.69 -14.05
C SER A 115 -17.04 2.57 -12.58
N PHE A 116 -15.79 2.92 -12.29
CA PHE A 116 -15.29 2.99 -10.93
C PHE A 116 -16.05 4.05 -10.10
N TRP A 117 -16.15 5.29 -10.60
CA TRP A 117 -16.74 6.39 -9.84
C TRP A 117 -18.25 6.23 -9.64
N GLN A 118 -18.94 5.63 -10.60
CA GLN A 118 -20.37 5.30 -10.45
C GLN A 118 -20.64 4.45 -9.20
N LYS A 119 -19.74 3.53 -8.85
CA LYS A 119 -19.82 2.70 -7.62
C LYS A 119 -19.20 3.37 -6.40
N ALA A 120 -18.12 4.11 -6.59
CA ALA A 120 -17.33 4.68 -5.48
C ALA A 120 -17.94 5.94 -4.89
N ARG A 121 -18.67 6.74 -5.68
CA ARG A 121 -19.18 8.05 -5.25
C ARG A 121 -20.14 7.99 -4.07
N GLN A 122 -20.91 6.91 -3.97
CA GLN A 122 -21.87 6.66 -2.90
C GLN A 122 -21.77 5.20 -2.47
N MET A 123 -21.18 4.95 -1.32
CA MET A 123 -20.89 3.62 -0.85
C MET A 123 -21.29 3.45 0.61
N ILE A 124 -22.06 2.41 0.89
CA ILE A 124 -22.38 1.96 2.24
C ILE A 124 -21.41 0.85 2.59
N ILE A 125 -20.66 1.03 3.66
CA ILE A 125 -19.67 0.05 4.13
C ILE A 125 -20.16 -0.55 5.44
N ILE A 126 -20.18 -1.88 5.51
CA ILE A 126 -20.45 -2.66 6.72
C ILE A 126 -19.18 -3.37 7.11
N TYR A 127 -18.66 -3.05 8.30
CA TYR A 127 -17.53 -3.74 8.88
C TYR A 127 -17.98 -4.87 9.79
N TYR A 128 -17.35 -6.04 9.64
CA TYR A 128 -17.49 -7.15 10.58
C TYR A 128 -16.15 -7.57 11.16
N LEU A 129 -16.16 -8.03 12.42
CA LEU A 129 -14.97 -8.45 13.12
C LEU A 129 -14.62 -9.89 12.74
N ASP A 130 -13.52 -10.09 12.04
CA ASP A 130 -13.00 -11.40 11.67
C ASP A 130 -11.65 -11.67 12.36
N ASN A 131 -11.72 -12.15 13.59
CA ASN A 131 -10.58 -12.58 14.39
C ASN A 131 -10.38 -14.12 14.35
N ARG A 132 -10.99 -14.82 13.41
CA ARG A 132 -10.85 -16.28 13.29
C ARG A 132 -9.40 -16.68 13.09
N THR A 133 -8.95 -17.62 13.91
CA THR A 133 -7.60 -18.21 13.88
C THR A 133 -7.61 -19.52 13.07
N ASP A 134 -8.71 -20.26 13.14
CA ASP A 134 -8.93 -21.51 12.40
C ASP A 134 -10.06 -21.30 11.38
N LYS A 135 -9.68 -20.90 10.15
CA LYS A 135 -10.64 -20.62 9.08
C LYS A 135 -11.33 -21.87 8.51
N ALA A 136 -10.77 -23.06 8.75
CA ALA A 136 -11.35 -24.32 8.28
C ALA A 136 -12.54 -24.72 9.14
N ASN A 137 -12.46 -24.52 10.46
CA ASN A 137 -13.47 -24.96 11.42
C ASN A 137 -14.36 -23.82 11.95
N GLN A 138 -14.01 -22.55 11.69
CA GLN A 138 -14.77 -21.37 12.13
C GLN A 138 -15.51 -20.72 10.97
N SER A 139 -16.84 -20.72 11.02
CA SER A 139 -17.68 -20.11 9.98
C SER A 139 -17.56 -18.59 9.95
N ARG A 140 -17.61 -17.99 8.75
CA ARG A 140 -17.76 -16.53 8.59
C ARG A 140 -19.11 -16.01 9.07
N LEU A 141 -20.12 -16.89 9.14
CA LEU A 141 -21.46 -16.53 9.62
C LEU A 141 -21.45 -16.17 11.11
N ASP A 142 -20.48 -16.66 11.85
CA ASP A 142 -20.32 -16.39 13.29
C ASP A 142 -19.54 -15.09 13.57
N CYS A 143 -19.09 -14.39 12.52
CA CYS A 143 -18.47 -13.08 12.65
C CYS A 143 -19.53 -12.03 13.02
N THR A 144 -19.15 -11.12 13.92
CA THR A 144 -20.03 -10.08 14.42
C THR A 144 -19.95 -8.82 13.56
N ILE A 145 -21.08 -8.26 13.20
CA ILE A 145 -21.19 -6.95 12.56
C ILE A 145 -20.78 -5.90 13.57
N TYR A 146 -19.75 -5.13 13.20
CA TYR A 146 -19.11 -4.18 14.11
C TYR A 146 -19.66 -2.76 13.94
N GLY A 147 -20.01 -2.38 12.74
CA GLY A 147 -20.59 -1.07 12.42
C GLY A 147 -20.74 -0.85 10.93
N SER A 148 -21.51 0.16 10.59
CA SER A 148 -21.80 0.54 9.21
C SER A 148 -21.82 2.06 9.06
N PHE A 149 -21.50 2.55 7.86
CA PHE A 149 -21.51 3.98 7.56
C PHE A 149 -21.55 4.23 6.06
N VAL A 150 -21.95 5.45 5.69
CA VAL A 150 -21.78 5.94 4.32
C VAL A 150 -20.37 6.54 4.19
N LEU A 151 -19.61 6.05 3.22
CA LEU A 151 -18.26 6.57 2.96
C LEU A 151 -18.32 8.03 2.52
N LYS A 152 -17.65 8.88 3.27
CA LYS A 152 -17.42 10.30 2.94
C LYS A 152 -15.93 10.52 2.79
N TYR A 153 -15.56 11.20 1.71
CA TYR A 153 -14.16 11.54 1.46
C TYR A 153 -13.79 12.83 2.18
N GLU A 154 -12.69 12.80 2.89
CA GLU A 154 -12.13 13.98 3.53
C GLU A 154 -11.41 14.90 2.52
N PRO A 155 -11.16 16.18 2.88
CA PRO A 155 -10.41 17.07 1.99
C PRO A 155 -9.11 16.47 1.50
N GLY A 156 -8.86 16.55 0.19
CA GLY A 156 -7.69 15.97 -0.48
C GLY A 156 -7.76 14.47 -0.76
N GLU A 157 -8.65 13.70 -0.10
CA GLU A 157 -8.78 12.27 -0.37
C GLU A 157 -9.33 12.00 -1.76
N LEU A 158 -10.41 12.68 -2.13
CA LEU A 158 -11.03 12.51 -3.44
C LEU A 158 -10.06 12.87 -4.57
N GLU A 159 -9.31 13.97 -4.43
CA GLU A 159 -8.33 14.36 -5.43
C GLU A 159 -7.17 13.36 -5.51
N THR A 160 -6.73 12.80 -4.39
CA THR A 160 -5.73 11.73 -4.37
C THR A 160 -6.25 10.48 -5.09
N ILE A 161 -7.51 10.08 -4.85
CA ILE A 161 -8.16 8.94 -5.53
C ILE A 161 -8.32 9.20 -7.04
N ARG A 162 -8.68 10.42 -7.43
CA ARG A 162 -8.77 10.85 -8.84
C ARG A 162 -7.41 10.71 -9.53
N LYS A 163 -6.35 11.20 -8.91
CA LYS A 163 -4.99 11.09 -9.44
C LYS A 163 -4.49 9.65 -9.51
N ASP A 164 -4.83 8.83 -8.53
CA ASP A 164 -4.54 7.39 -8.54
C ASP A 164 -5.24 6.70 -9.72
N TRP A 165 -6.51 7.01 -9.96
CA TRP A 165 -7.28 6.48 -11.08
C TRP A 165 -6.71 6.94 -12.44
N GLU A 166 -6.40 8.23 -12.57
CA GLU A 166 -5.77 8.80 -13.77
C GLU A 166 -4.41 8.16 -14.05
N TYR A 167 -3.61 7.90 -13.02
CA TYR A 167 -2.32 7.21 -13.16
C TYR A 167 -2.51 5.79 -13.73
N ILE A 168 -3.43 5.01 -13.16
CA ILE A 168 -3.74 3.65 -13.64
C ILE A 168 -4.22 3.70 -15.10
N LYS A 169 -5.17 4.60 -15.42
CA LYS A 169 -5.66 4.79 -16.79
C LYS A 169 -4.53 5.12 -17.75
N ASN A 170 -3.69 6.09 -17.43
CA ASN A 170 -2.60 6.54 -18.30
C ASN A 170 -1.56 5.44 -18.52
N LYS A 171 -1.22 4.65 -17.49
CA LYS A 171 -0.31 3.51 -17.60
C LYS A 171 -0.88 2.42 -18.53
N VAL A 172 -2.19 2.16 -18.45
CA VAL A 172 -2.90 1.24 -19.35
C VAL A 172 -2.92 1.79 -20.77
N ALA A 173 -3.30 3.06 -20.97
CA ALA A 173 -3.40 3.71 -22.27
C ALA A 173 -2.03 3.81 -22.98
N SER A 174 -0.96 3.92 -22.22
CA SER A 174 0.42 3.89 -22.74
C SER A 174 0.93 2.49 -23.10
N GLY A 175 0.10 1.44 -22.87
CA GLY A 175 0.44 0.07 -23.23
C GLY A 175 1.21 -0.72 -22.18
N TYR A 176 1.22 -0.25 -20.93
CA TYR A 176 1.97 -0.87 -19.81
C TYR A 176 1.05 -1.47 -18.74
N ALA A 177 -0.09 -2.01 -19.11
CA ALA A 177 -1.03 -2.66 -18.18
C ALA A 177 -0.42 -3.86 -17.44
N ASP A 178 0.52 -4.57 -18.07
CA ASP A 178 1.29 -5.69 -17.51
C ASP A 178 2.23 -5.27 -16.37
N ARG A 179 2.61 -3.97 -16.32
CA ARG A 179 3.53 -3.39 -15.34
C ARG A 179 2.82 -2.61 -14.23
N LEU A 180 1.49 -2.75 -14.11
CA LEU A 180 0.76 -2.15 -13.00
C LEU A 180 1.17 -2.81 -11.67
N SER A 181 1.46 -1.98 -10.65
CA SER A 181 1.74 -2.39 -9.28
C SER A 181 0.77 -1.71 -8.30
N GLU A 182 0.53 -2.34 -7.15
CA GLU A 182 -0.32 -1.74 -6.12
C GLU A 182 0.36 -0.53 -5.44
N SER A 183 1.69 -0.47 -5.44
CA SER A 183 2.44 0.66 -4.92
C SER A 183 2.47 1.88 -5.85
N ASP A 184 2.08 1.74 -7.11
CA ASP A 184 2.05 2.86 -8.08
C ASP A 184 1.24 4.06 -7.57
N THR A 185 0.20 3.80 -6.80
CA THR A 185 -0.82 4.76 -6.37
C THR A 185 -0.86 4.92 -4.85
N ASN A 186 -1.68 5.84 -4.32
CA ASN A 186 -1.72 6.14 -2.88
C ASN A 186 -2.85 5.39 -2.15
N TYR A 187 -4.11 5.67 -2.47
CA TYR A 187 -5.29 5.13 -1.78
C TYR A 187 -6.02 4.10 -2.63
N LEU A 188 -6.12 4.34 -3.93
CA LEU A 188 -6.71 3.44 -4.91
C LEU A 188 -5.61 2.61 -5.57
N ALA A 189 -5.80 1.31 -5.73
CA ALA A 189 -4.84 0.42 -6.38
C ALA A 189 -5.48 -0.42 -7.47
N ALA A 190 -4.68 -0.88 -8.43
CA ALA A 190 -5.04 -1.87 -9.43
C ALA A 190 -4.66 -3.26 -8.92
N CYS A 191 -5.49 -3.87 -8.05
CA CYS A 191 -5.20 -5.16 -7.45
C CYS A 191 -5.40 -6.33 -8.44
N THR A 192 -4.58 -7.37 -8.32
CA THR A 192 -4.70 -8.59 -9.14
C THR A 192 -5.98 -9.36 -8.82
N LYS A 193 -6.59 -9.96 -9.86
CA LYS A 193 -7.77 -10.82 -9.78
C LYS A 193 -7.53 -12.14 -10.51
N GLY A 194 -8.06 -13.23 -9.94
CA GLY A 194 -7.98 -14.58 -10.51
C GLY A 194 -7.09 -15.53 -9.69
N GLU A 195 -7.36 -16.84 -9.81
CA GLU A 195 -6.69 -17.88 -9.02
C GLU A 195 -5.29 -18.20 -9.55
N THR A 196 -5.07 -18.09 -10.84
CA THR A 196 -3.76 -18.36 -11.47
C THR A 196 -3.45 -17.31 -12.54
N ALA A 197 -2.16 -16.97 -12.69
CA ALA A 197 -1.70 -15.99 -13.66
C ALA A 197 -2.13 -16.33 -15.10
N ALA A 198 -2.05 -17.59 -15.50
CA ALA A 198 -2.37 -18.02 -16.88
C ALA A 198 -3.86 -17.90 -17.23
N LYS A 199 -4.76 -18.18 -16.29
CA LYS A 199 -6.22 -18.13 -16.52
C LYS A 199 -6.82 -16.73 -16.43
N SER A 200 -6.08 -15.78 -15.86
CA SER A 200 -6.56 -14.43 -15.57
C SER A 200 -5.98 -13.35 -16.49
N LEU A 201 -5.33 -13.73 -17.60
CA LEU A 201 -4.84 -12.75 -18.57
C LEU A 201 -5.97 -12.13 -19.38
N ARG A 202 -5.87 -10.83 -19.63
CA ARG A 202 -6.80 -10.04 -20.45
C ARG A 202 -6.04 -9.25 -21.49
N ASP A 203 -6.70 -8.94 -22.60
CA ASP A 203 -6.15 -8.05 -23.60
C ASP A 203 -6.12 -6.61 -23.07
N ALA A 204 -5.00 -5.97 -23.28
CA ALA A 204 -4.77 -4.56 -22.98
C ALA A 204 -4.09 -3.88 -24.16
N PRO A 205 -4.20 -2.56 -24.33
CA PRO A 205 -3.48 -1.85 -25.41
C PRO A 205 -1.99 -2.17 -25.34
N ALA A 206 -1.37 -2.33 -26.52
CA ALA A 206 0.09 -2.44 -26.62
C ALA A 206 0.75 -1.04 -26.68
N PRO A 207 2.03 -0.91 -26.31
CA PRO A 207 2.76 0.34 -26.47
C PRO A 207 2.75 0.83 -27.91
N SER A 208 2.80 2.14 -28.12
CA SER A 208 2.86 2.75 -29.46
C SER A 208 4.09 2.22 -30.23
N GLY A 209 3.89 1.85 -31.49
CA GLY A 209 4.93 1.27 -32.34
C GLY A 209 5.14 -0.23 -32.19
N SER A 210 4.35 -0.92 -31.35
CA SER A 210 4.37 -2.38 -31.25
C SER A 210 3.79 -3.03 -32.50
N GLU A 211 4.28 -4.23 -32.86
CA GLU A 211 3.74 -5.04 -33.96
C GLU A 211 2.31 -5.53 -33.66
N SER A 212 2.02 -5.84 -32.41
CA SER A 212 0.70 -6.24 -31.95
C SER A 212 -0.09 -5.06 -31.42
N LYS A 213 -1.40 -5.05 -31.71
CA LYS A 213 -2.34 -4.06 -31.14
C LYS A 213 -2.59 -4.26 -29.65
N TYR A 214 -2.41 -5.48 -29.15
CA TYR A 214 -2.71 -5.87 -27.76
C TYR A 214 -1.55 -6.62 -27.12
N ILE A 215 -1.40 -6.41 -25.81
CA ILE A 215 -0.58 -7.23 -24.92
C ILE A 215 -1.48 -8.03 -23.98
N ARG A 216 -0.92 -9.07 -23.36
CA ARG A 216 -1.62 -9.86 -22.35
C ARG A 216 -1.19 -9.41 -20.96
N ALA A 217 -2.13 -8.85 -20.20
CA ALA A 217 -1.92 -8.38 -18.83
C ALA A 217 -2.79 -9.17 -17.82
N LYS A 218 -2.31 -9.31 -16.59
CA LYS A 218 -3.10 -9.93 -15.49
C LYS A 218 -4.39 -9.13 -15.28
N GLN A 219 -5.52 -9.81 -15.11
CA GLN A 219 -6.77 -9.16 -14.76
C GLN A 219 -6.63 -8.42 -13.45
N ARG A 220 -7.05 -7.16 -13.41
CA ARG A 220 -7.00 -6.31 -12.21
C ARG A 220 -8.38 -5.68 -11.92
N ALA A 221 -8.51 -5.20 -10.70
CA ALA A 221 -9.67 -4.45 -10.26
C ALA A 221 -9.21 -3.19 -9.52
N PHE A 222 -9.99 -2.12 -9.63
CA PHE A 222 -9.89 -0.97 -8.74
C PHE A 222 -10.25 -1.40 -7.32
N SER A 223 -9.38 -1.10 -6.38
CA SER A 223 -9.61 -1.42 -4.97
C SER A 223 -9.01 -0.35 -4.06
N TYR A 224 -9.68 -0.02 -2.97
CA TYR A 224 -9.06 0.75 -1.91
C TYR A 224 -8.07 -0.13 -1.15
N LYS A 225 -6.89 0.41 -0.89
CA LYS A 225 -5.82 -0.30 -0.15
C LYS A 225 -6.25 -0.64 1.27
N PRO A 226 -5.77 -1.76 1.84
CA PRO A 226 -6.04 -2.10 3.24
C PRO A 226 -5.59 -1.01 4.22
N SER A 227 -4.50 -0.30 3.91
CA SER A 227 -4.00 0.83 4.68
C SER A 227 -4.99 1.99 4.72
N TYR A 228 -5.52 2.41 3.56
CA TYR A 228 -6.54 3.44 3.46
C TYR A 228 -7.82 3.02 4.20
N MET A 229 -8.31 1.80 3.96
CA MET A 229 -9.49 1.28 4.64
C MET A 229 -9.30 1.14 6.15
N THR A 230 -8.07 0.93 6.62
CA THR A 230 -7.73 0.95 8.05
C THR A 230 -7.93 2.34 8.64
N ILE A 231 -7.47 3.39 7.95
CA ILE A 231 -7.65 4.77 8.39
C ILE A 231 -9.14 5.13 8.41
N VAL A 232 -9.89 4.77 7.36
CA VAL A 232 -11.35 4.97 7.31
C VAL A 232 -12.03 4.26 8.48
N ALA A 233 -11.70 2.98 8.74
CA ALA A 233 -12.27 2.22 9.85
C ALA A 233 -11.96 2.85 11.21
N GLN A 234 -10.73 3.28 11.45
CA GLN A 234 -10.33 3.91 12.71
C GLN A 234 -10.99 5.28 12.91
N ARG A 235 -11.22 6.03 11.82
CA ARG A 235 -11.93 7.31 11.86
C ARG A 235 -13.39 7.13 12.25
N VAL A 236 -14.06 6.11 11.72
CA VAL A 236 -15.51 5.93 11.89
C VAL A 236 -15.86 5.08 13.10
N LEU A 237 -15.08 4.04 13.40
CA LEU A 237 -15.40 3.02 14.40
C LEU A 237 -14.51 3.09 15.65
N GLY A 238 -13.45 3.85 15.62
CA GLY A 238 -12.44 3.84 16.65
C GLY A 238 -12.02 5.22 17.10
N ASP A 239 -10.97 5.25 17.92
CA ASP A 239 -10.31 6.47 18.34
C ASP A 239 -9.34 6.95 17.24
N GLY A 240 -9.85 7.79 16.34
CA GLY A 240 -9.06 8.47 15.30
C GLY A 240 -8.06 9.49 15.83
N SER A 241 -8.05 9.77 17.13
CA SER A 241 -7.21 10.80 17.79
C SER A 241 -5.72 10.50 17.74
N PHE A 242 -5.33 9.28 17.37
CA PHE A 242 -3.93 8.87 17.31
C PHE A 242 -3.14 9.55 16.17
N PHE A 243 -3.79 9.79 15.05
CA PHE A 243 -3.13 10.35 13.87
C PHE A 243 -3.14 11.88 13.86
N GLU A 244 -2.07 12.45 13.32
CA GLU A 244 -2.06 13.85 12.90
C GLU A 244 -2.31 13.93 11.40
N ARG A 245 -3.16 14.86 10.98
CA ARG A 245 -3.49 15.06 9.56
C ARG A 245 -2.58 16.11 8.95
N LEU A 246 -2.11 15.83 7.73
CA LEU A 246 -1.53 16.86 6.88
C LEU A 246 -2.64 17.86 6.48
N PRO A 247 -2.37 19.16 6.50
CA PRO A 247 -3.35 20.17 6.09
C PRO A 247 -3.40 20.32 4.56
N ILE A 248 -3.79 19.22 3.89
CA ILE A 248 -3.92 19.15 2.42
C ILE A 248 -5.20 19.87 2.01
N SER A 249 -5.11 20.72 0.98
CA SER A 249 -6.25 21.40 0.41
C SER A 249 -7.18 20.45 -0.36
N ILE A 250 -8.45 20.83 -0.54
CA ILE A 250 -9.45 19.97 -1.21
C ILE A 250 -9.06 19.62 -2.64
N ASN A 251 -8.34 20.50 -3.34
CA ASN A 251 -7.91 20.32 -4.73
C ASN A 251 -6.43 19.91 -4.85
N GLU A 252 -5.80 19.46 -3.77
CA GLU A 252 -4.40 19.07 -3.73
C GLU A 252 -4.28 17.60 -3.35
N ASN A 253 -3.54 16.82 -4.11
CA ASN A 253 -3.26 15.43 -3.76
C ASN A 253 -2.02 15.31 -2.86
N LEU A 254 -1.83 14.11 -2.30
CA LEU A 254 -0.75 13.88 -1.34
C LEU A 254 0.65 14.14 -1.91
N ASN A 255 0.91 13.74 -3.16
CA ASN A 255 2.23 13.90 -3.77
C ASN A 255 2.55 15.38 -3.98
N ASP A 256 1.59 16.14 -4.54
CA ASP A 256 1.76 17.58 -4.78
C ASP A 256 1.95 18.32 -3.47
N TYR A 257 1.18 17.97 -2.42
CA TYR A 257 1.37 18.54 -1.09
C TYR A 257 2.79 18.36 -0.58
N VAL A 258 3.33 17.13 -0.64
CA VAL A 258 4.69 16.83 -0.19
C VAL A 258 5.72 17.65 -0.97
N GLN A 259 5.61 17.66 -2.30
CA GLN A 259 6.54 18.40 -3.16
C GLN A 259 6.46 19.90 -2.93
N ASN A 260 5.26 20.47 -2.88
CA ASN A 260 5.04 21.90 -2.66
C ASN A 260 5.57 22.34 -1.30
N LYS A 261 5.31 21.55 -0.24
CA LYS A 261 5.79 21.89 1.11
C LYS A 261 7.29 21.84 1.24
N ILE A 262 7.91 20.79 0.72
CA ILE A 262 9.39 20.66 0.74
C ILE A 262 10.02 21.71 -0.18
N GLY A 263 9.42 21.98 -1.34
CA GLY A 263 9.89 22.97 -2.31
C GLY A 263 10.08 24.38 -1.70
N GLN A 264 9.27 24.75 -0.71
CA GLN A 264 9.40 26.03 -0.01
C GLN A 264 10.73 26.20 0.75
N TYR A 265 11.45 25.11 1.00
CA TYR A 265 12.66 25.08 1.80
C TYR A 265 13.90 24.67 0.99
N VAL A 266 13.74 24.37 -0.30
CA VAL A 266 14.86 24.04 -1.19
C VAL A 266 15.87 25.19 -1.19
N GLY A 267 17.16 24.86 -1.13
CA GLY A 267 18.25 25.84 -0.98
C GLY A 267 18.57 26.25 0.47
N SER A 268 17.75 25.87 1.44
CA SER A 268 18.01 26.19 2.86
C SER A 268 19.04 25.22 3.45
N LYS A 269 19.94 25.75 4.29
CA LYS A 269 20.89 24.94 5.06
C LYS A 269 20.18 24.19 6.19
N ILE A 270 20.73 23.04 6.57
CA ILE A 270 20.24 22.27 7.73
C ILE A 270 20.21 23.12 9.00
N SER A 271 21.24 23.96 9.22
CA SER A 271 21.29 24.89 10.37
C SER A 271 20.12 25.84 10.40
N ASP A 272 19.74 26.41 9.25
CA ASP A 272 18.65 27.38 9.14
C ASP A 272 17.29 26.71 9.37
N LEU A 273 17.11 25.52 8.79
CA LEU A 273 15.90 24.70 9.00
C LEU A 273 15.76 24.27 10.47
N ALA A 274 16.87 23.87 11.11
CA ALA A 274 16.88 23.47 12.51
C ALA A 274 16.46 24.65 13.42
N ASN A 275 16.99 25.85 13.18
CA ASN A 275 16.62 27.06 13.90
C ASN A 275 15.14 27.41 13.66
N LYS A 276 14.69 27.37 12.39
CA LYS A 276 13.29 27.69 12.02
C LYS A 276 12.28 26.76 12.69
N PHE A 277 12.58 25.48 12.79
CA PHE A 277 11.68 24.47 13.35
C PHE A 277 11.96 24.10 14.80
N ASN A 278 12.91 24.78 15.44
CA ASN A 278 13.37 24.50 16.81
C ASN A 278 13.73 23.02 17.01
N VAL A 279 14.54 22.49 16.09
CA VAL A 279 15.07 21.12 16.13
C VAL A 279 16.52 21.16 16.58
N GLU A 280 16.83 20.43 17.66
CA GLU A 280 18.19 20.34 18.19
C GLU A 280 19.09 19.55 17.21
N LEU A 281 20.19 20.15 16.77
CA LEU A 281 21.19 19.50 15.95
C LEU A 281 22.03 18.54 16.78
N LYS A 282 21.81 17.25 16.61
CA LYS A 282 22.57 16.17 17.27
C LYS A 282 23.59 15.58 16.30
N THR A 283 24.60 14.92 16.86
CA THR A 283 25.63 14.20 16.08
C THR A 283 25.08 13.00 15.29
N HIS A 284 23.85 12.56 15.57
CA HIS A 284 23.18 11.48 14.89
C HIS A 284 22.11 11.99 13.92
N TYR A 285 22.03 11.39 12.75
CA TYR A 285 21.10 11.74 11.64
C TYR A 285 19.60 11.65 11.95
N SER A 286 19.19 11.23 13.15
CA SER A 286 17.79 11.18 13.55
C SER A 286 17.09 12.56 13.48
N PHE A 287 17.83 13.66 13.59
CA PHE A 287 17.28 15.00 13.44
C PHE A 287 16.82 15.30 12.01
N ASN A 288 17.46 14.72 10.97
CA ASN A 288 17.02 14.89 9.58
C ASN A 288 15.59 14.38 9.38
N SER A 289 15.23 13.27 10.03
CA SER A 289 13.88 12.75 10.01
C SER A 289 12.88 13.69 10.70
N GLN A 290 13.28 14.31 11.81
CA GLN A 290 12.45 15.32 12.47
C GLN A 290 12.25 16.56 11.58
N LEU A 291 13.33 17.07 10.98
CA LEU A 291 13.24 18.20 10.04
C LEU A 291 12.31 17.88 8.88
N ALA A 292 12.45 16.70 8.29
CA ALA A 292 11.61 16.25 7.17
C ALA A 292 10.11 16.28 7.51
N LEU A 293 9.74 15.90 8.73
CA LEU A 293 8.34 15.92 9.18
C LEU A 293 7.89 17.34 9.54
N LYS A 294 8.75 18.11 10.20
CA LYS A 294 8.42 19.52 10.54
C LYS A 294 8.21 20.39 9.30
N MET A 295 8.97 20.15 8.23
CA MET A 295 8.75 20.85 6.94
C MET A 295 7.38 20.55 6.32
N LEU A 296 6.77 19.40 6.61
CA LEU A 296 5.40 19.11 6.23
C LEU A 296 4.33 19.74 7.14
N GLY A 297 4.74 20.48 8.17
CA GLY A 297 3.83 21.18 9.06
C GLY A 297 3.21 20.33 10.16
N VAL A 298 3.76 19.13 10.44
CA VAL A 298 3.26 18.25 11.49
C VAL A 298 4.08 18.33 12.78
N LYS A 299 3.43 18.02 13.90
CA LYS A 299 4.03 17.99 15.24
C LYS A 299 4.60 16.61 15.59
N LYS A 300 3.97 15.55 15.08
CA LYS A 300 4.42 14.15 15.28
C LYS A 300 5.83 13.93 14.76
N ASN A 301 6.54 13.00 15.39
CA ASN A 301 7.94 12.69 15.05
C ASN A 301 8.09 11.33 14.33
N ARG A 302 6.99 10.65 14.06
CA ARG A 302 6.97 9.33 13.45
C ARG A 302 6.04 9.33 12.25
N ILE A 303 6.54 8.82 11.13
CA ILE A 303 5.83 8.81 9.86
C ILE A 303 4.51 8.01 9.90
N GLU A 304 4.49 6.93 10.67
CA GLU A 304 3.32 6.09 10.86
C GLU A 304 2.21 6.73 11.71
N GLU A 305 2.45 7.89 12.29
CA GLU A 305 1.48 8.68 13.06
C GLU A 305 0.81 9.77 12.20
N ILE A 306 1.16 9.86 10.92
CA ILE A 306 0.57 10.79 9.95
C ILE A 306 -0.49 10.06 9.14
N GLU A 307 -1.73 10.53 9.22
CA GLU A 307 -2.90 9.86 8.67
C GLU A 307 -2.75 9.54 7.18
N GLN A 308 -2.45 10.55 6.36
CA GLN A 308 -2.35 10.37 4.90
C GLN A 308 -1.16 9.46 4.50
N PHE A 309 -0.07 9.50 5.25
CA PHE A 309 1.05 8.59 5.02
C PHE A 309 0.68 7.15 5.38
N ALA A 310 0.04 6.95 6.53
CA ALA A 310 -0.45 5.63 6.92
C ALA A 310 -1.46 5.09 5.89
N ALA A 311 -2.38 5.93 5.39
CA ALA A 311 -3.35 5.57 4.36
C ALA A 311 -2.68 5.19 3.03
N ALA A 312 -1.63 5.91 2.62
CA ALA A 312 -0.89 5.66 1.37
C ALA A 312 0.19 4.57 1.50
N SER A 313 0.29 3.90 2.65
CA SER A 313 1.36 2.94 2.94
C SER A 313 2.77 3.53 2.85
N VAL A 314 2.93 4.81 3.16
CA VAL A 314 4.26 5.43 3.32
C VAL A 314 4.80 5.00 4.68
N THR A 315 5.64 3.96 4.67
CA THR A 315 6.05 3.28 5.91
C THR A 315 7.45 3.67 6.38
N GLN A 316 8.24 4.30 5.52
CA GLN A 316 9.60 4.67 5.84
C GLN A 316 9.95 6.07 5.31
N LEU A 317 10.59 6.84 6.17
CA LEU A 317 11.28 8.06 5.81
C LEU A 317 12.73 7.73 5.54
N LYS A 318 13.24 8.15 4.39
CA LYS A 318 14.62 7.97 3.95
C LYS A 318 15.25 9.33 3.70
N THR A 319 16.33 9.64 4.42
CA THR A 319 17.12 10.83 4.16
C THR A 319 18.43 10.44 3.51
N THR A 320 18.84 11.15 2.47
CA THR A 320 20.11 10.93 1.79
C THR A 320 20.83 12.24 1.56
N VAL A 321 22.16 12.17 1.52
CA VAL A 321 23.03 13.33 1.24
C VAL A 321 23.83 13.03 -0.02
N LEU A 322 23.69 13.88 -1.03
CA LEU A 322 24.47 13.81 -2.26
C LEU A 322 25.77 14.59 -2.11
N TYR A 323 26.83 14.07 -2.71
CA TYR A 323 28.07 14.81 -2.94
C TYR A 323 28.02 15.60 -4.24
N ASP A 324 29.09 16.34 -4.54
CA ASP A 324 29.19 17.17 -5.75
C ASP A 324 29.05 16.37 -7.05
N ASP A 325 29.39 15.07 -7.02
CA ASP A 325 29.23 14.15 -8.15
C ASP A 325 27.79 13.60 -8.31
N GLY A 326 26.86 14.09 -7.50
CA GLY A 326 25.46 13.65 -7.51
C GLY A 326 25.22 12.28 -6.88
N LYS A 327 26.23 11.63 -6.31
CA LYS A 327 26.08 10.31 -5.70
C LYS A 327 25.85 10.41 -4.20
N PRO A 328 24.95 9.58 -3.65
CA PRO A 328 24.81 9.46 -2.21
C PRO A 328 26.07 8.96 -1.52
N GLU A 329 26.24 9.39 -0.28
CA GLU A 329 27.35 8.94 0.58
C GLU A 329 27.28 7.42 0.82
N GLN A 330 26.11 6.89 1.06
CA GLN A 330 25.93 5.53 1.54
C GLN A 330 24.82 4.81 0.77
N ASN A 331 24.93 3.48 0.76
CA ASN A 331 23.83 2.60 0.40
C ASN A 331 22.70 2.74 1.43
N MET A 332 21.47 2.39 1.04
CA MET A 332 20.28 2.49 1.88
C MET A 332 19.89 1.13 2.43
N SER A 333 19.87 1.01 3.76
CA SER A 333 19.45 -0.21 4.44
C SER A 333 17.94 -0.29 4.66
N PHE A 334 17.47 -1.53 4.70
CA PHE A 334 16.14 -1.90 5.18
C PHE A 334 16.22 -2.54 6.58
N PRO A 335 15.09 -2.84 7.24
CA PRO A 335 15.11 -3.53 8.52
C PRO A 335 15.87 -4.86 8.46
N ALA A 336 16.58 -5.20 9.55
CA ALA A 336 17.27 -6.48 9.65
C ALA A 336 16.28 -7.65 9.57
N LEU A 337 16.69 -8.73 8.89
CA LEU A 337 15.93 -9.96 8.79
C LEU A 337 15.82 -10.61 10.16
N LYS A 338 14.59 -11.06 10.49
CA LYS A 338 14.26 -11.76 11.72
C LYS A 338 14.18 -13.28 11.48
N GLU A 339 14.02 -14.04 12.53
CA GLU A 339 13.84 -15.49 12.46
C GLU A 339 12.74 -15.93 11.47
N ASP A 340 11.58 -15.24 11.51
CA ASP A 340 10.47 -15.51 10.60
C ASP A 340 10.83 -15.26 9.12
N ASP A 341 11.69 -14.28 8.82
CA ASP A 341 12.10 -13.96 7.45
C ASP A 341 13.05 -15.04 6.91
N TRP A 342 13.94 -15.54 7.77
CA TRP A 342 14.83 -16.65 7.43
C TRP A 342 14.08 -18.00 7.34
N ALA A 343 13.07 -18.22 8.19
CA ALA A 343 12.21 -19.41 8.10
C ALA A 343 11.42 -19.44 6.77
N GLU A 344 10.91 -18.27 6.33
CA GLU A 344 10.26 -18.12 5.02
C GLU A 344 11.23 -18.43 3.88
N LEU A 345 12.46 -17.90 3.95
CA LEU A 345 13.50 -18.18 2.94
C LEU A 345 13.91 -19.66 2.89
N ALA A 346 13.68 -20.42 3.94
CA ALA A 346 13.96 -21.86 3.99
C ALA A 346 12.76 -22.76 3.64
N ASP A 347 11.57 -22.19 3.41
CA ASP A 347 10.38 -22.96 3.02
C ASP A 347 10.40 -23.28 1.53
N PRO A 348 10.57 -24.57 1.11
CA PRO A 348 10.65 -24.96 -0.30
C PRO A 348 9.36 -24.69 -1.09
N ASN A 349 8.23 -24.46 -0.43
CA ASN A 349 6.95 -24.15 -1.07
C ASN A 349 6.74 -22.65 -1.26
N MET A 350 7.59 -21.80 -0.68
CA MET A 350 7.46 -20.35 -0.78
C MET A 350 7.74 -19.91 -2.21
N GLN A 351 6.78 -19.17 -2.78
CA GLN A 351 6.94 -18.54 -4.07
C GLN A 351 7.33 -17.07 -3.90
N TRP A 352 8.15 -16.56 -4.83
CA TRP A 352 8.64 -15.18 -4.80
C TRP A 352 7.51 -14.15 -4.55
N HIS A 353 6.43 -14.21 -5.32
CA HIS A 353 5.31 -13.26 -5.21
C HIS A 353 4.49 -13.42 -3.91
N ASP A 354 4.67 -14.50 -3.17
CA ASP A 354 4.07 -14.71 -1.86
C ASP A 354 4.97 -14.27 -0.71
N SER A 355 6.25 -14.00 -1.01
CA SER A 355 7.26 -13.64 -0.01
C SER A 355 6.97 -12.29 0.65
N ARG A 356 7.44 -12.14 1.88
CA ARG A 356 7.37 -10.88 2.63
C ARG A 356 8.15 -9.76 1.95
N LEU A 357 9.27 -10.10 1.29
CA LEU A 357 10.09 -9.11 0.61
C LEU A 357 9.39 -8.55 -0.62
N TYR A 358 8.77 -9.41 -1.45
CA TYR A 358 7.95 -8.95 -2.57
C TYR A 358 6.81 -8.05 -2.09
N LYS A 359 6.02 -8.54 -1.12
CA LYS A 359 4.91 -7.78 -0.53
C LYS A 359 5.35 -6.47 0.13
N PHE A 360 6.58 -6.44 0.68
CA PHE A 360 7.13 -5.21 1.23
C PHE A 360 7.32 -4.14 0.15
N PHE A 361 7.95 -4.48 -0.98
CA PHE A 361 8.14 -3.51 -2.06
C PHE A 361 6.86 -3.22 -2.84
N GLU A 362 6.03 -4.24 -3.10
CA GLU A 362 4.76 -4.08 -3.81
C GLU A 362 3.78 -3.16 -3.07
N ASN A 363 3.78 -3.17 -1.73
CA ASN A 363 2.74 -2.49 -0.95
C ASN A 363 3.21 -1.22 -0.23
N ASN A 364 4.50 -0.89 -0.25
CA ASN A 364 5.02 0.22 0.54
C ASN A 364 5.60 1.33 -0.32
N LYS A 365 5.42 2.54 0.18
CA LYS A 365 6.06 3.76 -0.32
C LYS A 365 7.08 4.28 0.69
N PHE A 366 7.98 5.09 0.17
CA PHE A 366 9.03 5.74 0.91
C PHE A 366 8.91 7.26 0.75
N TYR A 367 9.07 7.98 1.83
CA TYR A 367 9.24 9.43 1.79
C TYR A 367 10.73 9.73 1.76
N PHE A 368 11.23 10.23 0.64
CA PHE A 368 12.61 10.66 0.48
C PHE A 368 12.76 12.14 0.78
N VAL A 369 13.85 12.49 1.51
CA VAL A 369 14.30 13.86 1.67
C VAL A 369 15.80 13.91 1.36
N VAL A 370 16.16 14.77 0.43
CA VAL A 370 17.49 14.82 -0.18
C VAL A 370 18.20 16.10 0.19
N PHE A 371 19.38 15.96 0.73
CA PHE A 371 20.30 17.06 0.98
C PHE A 371 21.52 16.96 0.06
N LYS A 372 22.23 18.06 -0.15
CA LYS A 372 23.50 18.12 -0.85
C LYS A 372 24.56 18.69 0.06
N SER A 373 25.71 18.04 0.11
CA SER A 373 26.89 18.47 0.87
C SER A 373 27.82 19.28 -0.01
N ASN A 374 28.45 20.30 0.56
CA ASN A 374 29.47 21.14 -0.11
C ASN A 374 30.87 20.52 -0.10
N GLY A 375 30.99 19.20 -0.29
CA GLY A 375 32.29 18.57 -0.26
C GLY A 375 32.33 17.18 -0.87
N LYS A 376 33.56 16.71 -1.16
CA LYS A 376 33.78 15.40 -1.79
C LYS A 376 33.60 14.22 -0.82
N ASN A 377 33.70 14.47 0.47
CA ASN A 377 33.48 13.48 1.52
C ASN A 377 33.13 14.16 2.86
N ARG A 378 32.45 13.46 3.76
CA ARG A 378 31.98 13.99 5.04
C ARG A 378 33.04 14.34 6.06
N LYS A 379 34.22 13.82 5.92
CA LYS A 379 35.36 14.19 6.83
C LYS A 379 35.79 15.64 6.65
N SER A 380 35.47 16.22 5.48
CA SER A 380 35.84 17.61 5.14
C SER A 380 34.65 18.59 5.22
N THR A 381 33.44 18.15 5.58
CA THR A 381 32.25 18.99 5.54
C THR A 381 31.57 19.10 6.90
N CYS A 382 31.03 20.27 7.17
CA CYS A 382 30.12 20.47 8.28
C CYS A 382 28.71 20.14 7.82
N TYR A 383 28.09 19.04 8.31
CA TYR A 383 26.73 18.60 7.94
C TYR A 383 25.66 19.69 8.18
N LYS A 384 25.95 20.70 9.03
CA LYS A 384 25.07 21.84 9.30
C LYS A 384 24.90 22.75 8.08
N ASP A 385 25.88 22.71 7.18
CA ASP A 385 25.89 23.47 5.94
C ASP A 385 25.34 22.70 4.74
N ASP A 386 24.96 21.41 4.93
CA ASP A 386 24.28 20.66 3.89
C ASP A 386 22.96 21.35 3.54
N VAL A 387 22.65 21.40 2.24
CA VAL A 387 21.54 22.17 1.69
C VAL A 387 20.42 21.23 1.26
N LEU A 388 19.18 21.56 1.59
CA LEU A 388 18.02 20.80 1.12
C LEU A 388 17.89 20.92 -0.40
N VAL A 389 17.78 19.79 -1.08
CA VAL A 389 17.59 19.68 -2.53
C VAL A 389 16.14 19.42 -2.90
N GLY A 390 15.44 18.59 -2.12
CA GLY A 390 14.03 18.27 -2.35
C GLY A 390 13.53 17.12 -1.51
N GLY A 391 12.27 16.75 -1.75
CA GLY A 391 11.66 15.57 -1.15
C GLY A 391 10.46 15.11 -1.94
N PHE A 392 10.24 13.81 -1.97
CA PHE A 392 9.21 13.17 -2.80
C PHE A 392 8.77 11.83 -2.22
N LEU A 393 7.61 11.36 -2.65
CA LEU A 393 7.16 9.99 -2.38
C LEU A 393 7.62 9.09 -3.51
N TRP A 394 8.15 7.92 -3.16
CA TRP A 394 8.67 6.96 -4.11
C TRP A 394 8.26 5.53 -3.73
N ASN A 395 7.98 4.72 -4.73
CA ASN A 395 7.89 3.27 -4.65
C ASN A 395 8.81 2.62 -5.67
N MET A 396 9.28 1.43 -5.38
CA MET A 396 10.08 0.69 -6.36
C MET A 396 9.19 0.23 -7.52
N PRO A 397 9.55 0.53 -8.79
CA PRO A 397 8.80 0.04 -9.94
C PRO A 397 8.74 -1.48 -9.99
N GLU A 398 7.63 -2.06 -10.41
CA GLU A 398 7.45 -3.52 -10.51
C GLU A 398 8.54 -4.18 -11.36
N GLU A 399 8.90 -3.55 -12.47
CA GLU A 399 9.98 -4.03 -13.33
C GLU A 399 11.34 -4.08 -12.63
N ASP A 400 11.62 -3.14 -11.74
CA ASP A 400 12.87 -3.12 -10.96
C ASP A 400 12.82 -4.13 -9.80
N ILE A 401 11.64 -4.35 -9.20
CA ILE A 401 11.42 -5.42 -8.21
C ILE A 401 11.73 -6.78 -8.85
N GLU A 402 11.16 -7.06 -10.01
CA GLU A 402 11.38 -8.33 -10.72
C GLU A 402 12.82 -8.46 -11.24
N LYS A 403 13.41 -7.39 -11.72
CA LYS A 403 14.74 -7.41 -12.31
C LYS A 403 15.87 -7.51 -11.29
N TYR A 404 15.74 -6.88 -10.13
CA TYR A 404 16.83 -6.72 -9.17
C TYR A 404 16.58 -7.37 -7.82
N VAL A 405 15.35 -7.32 -7.30
CA VAL A 405 15.04 -7.86 -5.97
C VAL A 405 14.77 -9.35 -6.05
N ALA A 406 13.97 -9.81 -7.01
CA ALA A 406 13.64 -11.21 -7.20
C ALA A 406 14.88 -12.11 -7.36
N PRO A 407 15.89 -11.80 -8.21
CA PRO A 407 17.09 -12.63 -8.32
C PRO A 407 17.91 -12.69 -7.03
N ALA A 408 17.97 -11.59 -6.26
CA ALA A 408 18.68 -11.58 -4.99
C ALA A 408 17.95 -12.43 -3.93
N TRP A 409 16.62 -12.36 -3.87
CA TRP A 409 15.81 -13.20 -3.00
C TRP A 409 15.93 -14.67 -3.38
N ASN A 410 15.75 -15.02 -4.67
CA ASN A 410 15.86 -16.37 -5.17
C ASN A 410 17.21 -17.02 -4.83
N LYS A 411 18.30 -16.25 -4.97
CA LYS A 411 19.63 -16.74 -4.59
C LYS A 411 19.73 -17.12 -3.12
N VAL A 412 19.20 -16.30 -2.21
CA VAL A 412 19.22 -16.61 -0.78
C VAL A 412 18.27 -17.78 -0.47
N HIS A 413 17.10 -17.82 -1.10
CA HIS A 413 16.13 -18.90 -0.97
C HIS A 413 16.75 -20.25 -1.39
N GLU A 414 17.43 -20.30 -2.53
CA GLU A 414 18.13 -21.52 -3.02
C GLU A 414 19.21 -22.01 -2.03
N ILE A 415 19.98 -21.09 -1.43
CA ILE A 415 20.95 -21.43 -0.39
C ILE A 415 20.24 -22.05 0.81
N MET A 416 19.17 -21.42 1.29
CA MET A 416 18.45 -21.87 2.49
C MET A 416 17.74 -23.22 2.29
N ILE A 417 17.04 -23.43 1.18
CA ILE A 417 16.38 -24.72 0.90
C ILE A 417 17.38 -25.87 0.66
N SER A 418 18.60 -25.55 0.17
CA SER A 418 19.64 -26.56 -0.01
C SER A 418 20.24 -27.06 1.31
N GLY A 419 19.98 -26.39 2.42
CA GLY A 419 20.58 -26.67 3.74
C GLY A 419 22.09 -26.44 3.81
N LYS A 420 22.70 -25.86 2.76
CA LYS A 420 24.13 -25.56 2.73
C LYS A 420 24.46 -24.33 3.58
N SER A 421 25.73 -24.25 4.01
CA SER A 421 26.23 -23.02 4.65
C SER A 421 26.20 -21.85 3.67
N THR A 422 25.89 -20.66 4.17
CA THR A 422 26.00 -19.40 3.42
C THR A 422 27.44 -19.03 3.10
N GLY A 423 28.41 -19.65 3.79
CA GLY A 423 29.82 -19.28 3.73
C GLY A 423 30.13 -17.88 4.26
N TYR A 424 29.21 -17.29 5.02
CA TYR A 424 29.39 -15.95 5.60
C TYR A 424 30.66 -15.88 6.47
N GLY A 425 31.44 -14.83 6.32
CA GLY A 425 32.70 -14.65 7.04
C GLY A 425 33.91 -15.35 6.42
N THR A 426 33.73 -16.04 5.28
CA THR A 426 34.79 -16.70 4.51
C THR A 426 34.83 -16.17 3.08
N ASP A 427 35.87 -16.56 2.33
CA ASP A 427 35.97 -16.27 0.89
C ASP A 427 34.85 -16.94 0.07
N GLY A 428 34.24 -17.99 0.62
CA GLY A 428 33.10 -18.72 0.04
C GLY A 428 31.73 -18.10 0.28
N ASN A 429 31.64 -16.87 0.79
CA ASN A 429 30.35 -16.22 1.05
C ASN A 429 29.49 -16.10 -0.21
N GLN A 430 28.36 -16.80 -0.22
CA GLN A 430 27.43 -16.94 -1.35
C GLN A 430 26.26 -15.92 -1.30
N LEU A 431 26.08 -15.18 -0.19
CA LEU A 431 25.03 -14.16 -0.08
C LEU A 431 25.21 -13.09 -1.18
N PRO A 432 24.12 -12.54 -1.74
CA PRO A 432 24.20 -11.56 -2.83
C PRO A 432 24.91 -10.29 -2.37
N LYS A 433 26.19 -10.15 -2.76
CA LYS A 433 27.03 -8.98 -2.48
C LYS A 433 26.65 -7.81 -3.40
N MET A 434 27.18 -6.62 -3.15
CA MET A 434 26.94 -5.42 -3.98
C MET A 434 27.23 -5.66 -5.48
N SER A 435 28.24 -6.46 -5.80
CA SER A 435 28.57 -6.83 -7.19
C SER A 435 27.59 -7.80 -7.85
N PHE A 436 26.58 -8.29 -7.14
CA PHE A 436 25.62 -9.27 -7.67
C PHE A 436 24.78 -8.69 -8.81
N ASN A 437 24.17 -7.53 -8.60
CA ASN A 437 23.41 -6.84 -9.65
C ASN A 437 23.52 -5.30 -9.58
N HIS A 438 24.37 -4.77 -8.70
CA HIS A 438 24.64 -3.35 -8.51
C HIS A 438 23.43 -2.49 -8.14
N VAL A 439 22.32 -3.11 -7.69
CA VAL A 439 21.09 -2.42 -7.27
C VAL A 439 20.62 -2.92 -5.90
N PHE A 440 20.49 -4.23 -5.73
CA PHE A 440 19.93 -4.83 -4.53
C PHE A 440 20.81 -5.95 -4.00
N HIS A 441 21.19 -5.88 -2.74
CA HIS A 441 22.16 -6.80 -2.16
C HIS A 441 21.94 -6.98 -0.66
N MET A 442 22.63 -7.97 -0.07
CA MET A 442 22.58 -8.27 1.37
C MET A 442 23.92 -7.91 2.05
N ARG A 443 23.81 -7.31 3.24
CA ARG A 443 24.99 -6.95 4.06
C ARG A 443 24.70 -7.06 5.55
N PRO A 444 25.72 -7.20 6.39
CA PRO A 444 25.59 -7.13 7.84
C PRO A 444 24.90 -5.85 8.32
N HIS A 445 24.03 -5.99 9.30
CA HIS A 445 23.32 -4.89 9.95
C HIS A 445 23.12 -5.14 11.45
N GLY A 446 24.04 -5.84 12.06
CA GLY A 446 24.13 -6.00 13.52
C GLY A 446 24.75 -4.75 14.17
N LYS A 447 24.46 -4.54 15.45
CA LYS A 447 25.08 -3.46 16.25
C LYS A 447 26.61 -3.60 16.32
N ASN A 448 27.10 -4.82 16.29
CA ASN A 448 28.50 -5.23 16.20
C ASN A 448 28.57 -6.68 15.67
N GLY A 449 29.77 -7.24 15.55
CA GLY A 449 29.98 -8.61 15.07
C GLY A 449 29.33 -9.72 15.92
N ASN A 450 29.00 -9.41 17.17
CA ASN A 450 28.37 -10.35 18.11
C ASN A 450 26.82 -10.27 18.08
N ASP A 451 26.24 -9.31 17.34
CA ASP A 451 24.78 -9.24 17.14
C ASP A 451 24.39 -10.21 16.03
N VAL A 452 24.22 -11.47 16.39
CA VAL A 452 24.07 -12.61 15.49
C VAL A 452 22.64 -13.14 15.44
N ILE A 453 22.37 -13.97 14.45
CA ILE A 453 21.15 -14.74 14.26
C ILE A 453 21.52 -16.17 13.85
N THR A 454 20.79 -17.16 14.36
CA THR A 454 20.92 -18.54 13.92
C THR A 454 19.94 -18.82 12.79
N LEU A 455 20.45 -19.30 11.67
CA LEU A 455 19.70 -19.62 10.47
C LEU A 455 19.01 -20.99 10.60
N PRO A 456 17.99 -21.31 9.77
CA PRO A 456 17.33 -22.61 9.77
C PRO A 456 18.25 -23.81 9.54
N ASN A 457 19.36 -23.64 8.83
CA ASN A 457 20.40 -24.66 8.62
C ASN A 457 21.38 -24.82 9.83
N GLY A 458 21.17 -24.09 10.93
CA GLY A 458 22.01 -24.12 12.14
C GLY A 458 23.24 -23.19 12.08
N GLU A 459 23.51 -22.54 10.96
CA GLU A 459 24.62 -21.58 10.84
C GLU A 459 24.32 -20.31 11.64
N THR A 460 25.29 -19.78 12.37
CA THR A 460 25.15 -18.52 13.10
C THR A 460 25.96 -17.44 12.39
N ILE A 461 25.28 -16.38 11.95
CA ILE A 461 25.89 -15.25 11.23
C ILE A 461 25.52 -13.91 11.90
N THR A 462 26.30 -12.84 11.66
CA THR A 462 25.88 -11.49 12.02
C THR A 462 24.55 -11.18 11.34
N LYS A 463 23.63 -10.50 12.04
CA LYS A 463 22.33 -10.09 11.46
C LYS A 463 22.54 -9.40 10.12
N GLN A 464 21.73 -9.79 9.15
CA GLN A 464 21.77 -9.27 7.79
C GLN A 464 20.56 -8.40 7.52
N CYS A 465 20.67 -7.47 6.59
CA CYS A 465 19.54 -6.81 5.97
C CYS A 465 19.75 -6.61 4.46
N TRP A 466 18.67 -6.30 3.79
CA TRP A 466 18.69 -5.89 2.40
C TRP A 466 19.12 -4.43 2.26
N TRP A 467 19.77 -4.11 1.14
CA TRP A 467 20.27 -2.77 0.84
C TRP A 467 19.99 -2.40 -0.60
N LEU A 468 19.62 -1.13 -0.84
CA LEU A 468 19.71 -0.51 -2.16
C LEU A 468 21.08 0.14 -2.36
N ASP A 469 21.64 -0.05 -3.53
CA ASP A 469 22.91 0.56 -3.91
C ASP A 469 22.78 2.08 -4.08
N ARG A 470 23.81 2.81 -3.71
CA ARG A 470 23.85 4.27 -3.78
C ARG A 470 23.71 4.81 -5.21
N LEU A 471 24.19 4.08 -6.22
CA LEU A 471 24.05 4.52 -7.62
C LEU A 471 22.60 4.41 -8.09
N TYR A 472 21.88 3.37 -7.64
CA TYR A 472 20.46 3.28 -7.89
C TYR A 472 19.67 4.38 -7.17
N ILE A 473 20.07 4.73 -5.95
CA ILE A 473 19.49 5.87 -5.22
C ILE A 473 19.76 7.19 -5.97
N ALA A 474 20.96 7.38 -6.52
CA ALA A 474 21.27 8.55 -7.35
C ALA A 474 20.35 8.67 -8.56
N LYS A 475 20.06 7.54 -9.24
CA LYS A 475 19.07 7.46 -10.34
C LYS A 475 17.69 7.88 -9.86
N ILE A 476 17.20 7.31 -8.75
CA ILE A 476 15.88 7.66 -8.16
C ILE A 476 15.80 9.17 -7.91
N VAL A 477 16.83 9.75 -7.31
CA VAL A 477 16.85 11.19 -7.00
C VAL A 477 16.82 12.02 -8.28
N ALA A 478 17.64 11.68 -9.29
CA ALA A 478 17.66 12.39 -10.56
C ALA A 478 16.33 12.33 -11.33
N GLU A 479 15.57 11.26 -11.20
CA GLU A 479 14.26 11.09 -11.84
C GLU A 479 13.13 11.85 -11.13
N ASN A 480 13.29 12.19 -9.84
CA ASN A 480 12.23 12.81 -9.03
C ASN A 480 12.52 14.25 -8.59
N ILE A 481 13.76 14.70 -8.71
CA ILE A 481 14.18 16.08 -8.41
C ILE A 481 14.87 16.64 -9.65
N SER A 482 14.16 17.49 -10.36
CA SER A 482 14.66 18.24 -11.52
C SER A 482 15.28 19.59 -11.12
#